data_4107253bdbf419ac5a14f13f7e5ab5e6
#
_entry.id   4107253bdbf419ac5a14f13f7e5ab5e6
#
_cell.length_a   1.000
_cell.length_b   1.000
_cell.length_c   1.000
_cell.angle_alpha   90.00
_cell.angle_beta   90.00
_cell.angle_gamma   90.00
#
_symmetry.space_group_name_H-M   'P 1'
#
loop_
_entity.id
_entity.type
_entity.pdbx_description
1 polymer ?
#
loop_
_entity_poly.entity_id
_entity_poly.type
_entity_poly.pdbx_seq_one_letter_code
_entity_poly.pdbx_strand_id
1 'polypeptide(L)'
;MTPSRWLLVASSLLLTLGGVTHLRAFPKAAAAADTSNLAPFFANALKALWVMDSCGMFVLAAVGVVVIARPASASAAVIGLLSLIPLTTAVLLYVFLGNFPAAHLLMVVAACLAGAALTR
;
A
#
# COMPACT_ATOMS: atom_id res chain seq x y z
N MET A 1 21.66 -12.89 -1.52
CA MET A 1 20.70 -11.99 -0.82
C MET A 1 20.05 -12.76 0.33
N THR A 2 19.84 -12.10 1.48
CA THR A 2 19.15 -12.71 2.63
C THR A 2 17.65 -12.84 2.36
N PRO A 3 16.93 -13.76 3.04
CA PRO A 3 15.46 -13.87 2.91
C PRO A 3 14.75 -12.54 3.15
N SER A 4 15.16 -11.79 4.17
CA SER A 4 14.62 -10.46 4.46
C SER A 4 14.70 -9.50 3.25
N ARG A 5 15.84 -9.49 2.53
CA ARG A 5 16.01 -8.63 1.35
C ARG A 5 15.08 -9.02 0.20
N TRP A 6 14.88 -10.33 -0.04
CA TRP A 6 13.93 -10.79 -1.05
C TRP A 6 12.50 -10.40 -0.74
N LEU A 7 12.09 -10.52 0.53
CA LEU A 7 10.76 -10.12 0.97
C LEU A 7 10.54 -8.60 0.84
N LEU A 8 11.56 -7.79 1.14
CA LEU A 8 11.51 -6.33 0.90
C LEU A 8 11.43 -5.98 -0.58
N VAL A 9 12.16 -6.68 -1.44
CA VAL A 9 12.06 -6.49 -2.90
C VAL A 9 10.65 -6.83 -3.37
N ALA A 10 10.11 -7.98 -2.98
CA ALA A 10 8.76 -8.38 -3.35
C ALA A 10 7.71 -7.37 -2.89
N SER A 11 7.77 -6.92 -1.62
CA SER A 11 6.83 -5.93 -1.11
C SER A 11 6.93 -4.60 -1.85
N SER A 12 8.14 -4.11 -2.15
CA SER A 12 8.34 -2.85 -2.88
C SER A 12 7.80 -2.92 -4.31
N LEU A 13 8.01 -4.05 -5.00
CA LEU A 13 7.46 -4.27 -6.36
C LEU A 13 5.94 -4.33 -6.34
N LEU A 14 5.34 -5.06 -5.40
CA LEU A 14 3.89 -5.17 -5.26
C LEU A 14 3.25 -3.83 -4.92
N LEU A 15 3.86 -3.05 -4.03
CA LEU A 15 3.39 -1.70 -3.69
C LEU A 15 3.48 -0.75 -4.89
N THR A 16 4.58 -0.81 -5.65
CA THR A 16 4.72 0.01 -6.87
C THR A 16 3.65 -0.37 -7.89
N LEU A 17 3.44 -1.66 -8.14
CA LEU A 17 2.41 -2.15 -9.04
C LEU A 17 1.01 -1.74 -8.57
N GLY A 18 0.71 -1.91 -7.27
CA GLY A 18 -0.54 -1.49 -6.66
C GLY A 18 -0.78 0.01 -6.82
N GLY A 19 0.22 0.85 -6.50
CA GLY A 19 0.14 2.30 -6.63
C GLY A 19 -0.09 2.75 -8.08
N VAL A 20 0.62 2.15 -9.04
CA VAL A 20 0.43 2.44 -10.48
C VAL A 20 -0.97 2.05 -10.94
N THR A 21 -1.44 0.85 -10.62
CA THR A 21 -2.78 0.39 -11.03
C THR A 21 -3.88 1.22 -10.38
N HIS A 22 -3.72 1.57 -9.10
CA HIS A 22 -4.66 2.42 -8.37
C HIS A 22 -4.71 3.83 -8.96
N LEU A 23 -3.56 4.43 -9.26
CA LEU A 23 -3.49 5.75 -9.87
C LEU A 23 -4.06 5.76 -11.30
N ARG A 24 -3.84 4.70 -12.09
CA ARG A 24 -4.45 4.56 -13.44
C ARG A 24 -5.97 4.44 -13.39
N ALA A 25 -6.55 3.94 -12.32
CA ALA A 25 -7.99 3.88 -12.13
C ALA A 25 -8.61 5.21 -11.67
N PHE A 26 -7.79 6.19 -11.27
CA PHE A 26 -8.23 7.48 -10.74
C PHE A 26 -9.23 8.23 -11.65
N PRO A 27 -9.03 8.36 -12.99
CA PRO A 27 -9.97 9.09 -13.83
C PRO A 27 -11.39 8.49 -13.77
N LYS A 28 -11.49 7.16 -13.70
CA LYS A 28 -12.79 6.46 -13.58
C LYS A 28 -13.42 6.70 -12.21
N ALA A 29 -12.63 6.66 -11.15
CA ALA A 29 -13.11 6.93 -9.79
C ALA A 29 -13.53 8.39 -9.62
N ALA A 30 -12.77 9.33 -10.19
CA ALA A 30 -13.09 10.76 -10.17
C ALA A 30 -14.42 11.05 -10.91
N ALA A 31 -14.60 10.48 -12.10
CA ALA A 31 -15.86 10.63 -12.86
C ALA A 31 -17.06 10.05 -12.09
N ALA A 32 -16.90 8.90 -11.42
CA ALA A 32 -17.94 8.33 -10.58
C ALA A 32 -18.29 9.24 -9.38
N ALA A 33 -17.29 9.84 -8.74
CA ALA A 33 -17.50 10.79 -7.65
C ALA A 33 -18.23 12.06 -8.14
N ASP A 34 -17.87 12.59 -9.32
CA ASP A 34 -18.48 13.80 -9.88
C ASP A 34 -19.93 13.60 -10.32
N THR A 35 -20.32 12.38 -10.68
CA THR A 35 -21.71 12.02 -11.07
C THR A 35 -22.54 11.48 -9.91
N SER A 36 -21.97 11.38 -8.72
CA SER A 36 -22.66 10.89 -7.52
C SER A 36 -23.54 11.95 -6.88
N ASN A 37 -24.44 11.52 -5.99
CA ASN A 37 -25.27 12.42 -5.17
C ASN A 37 -24.53 12.99 -3.94
N LEU A 38 -23.21 12.86 -3.89
CA LEU A 38 -22.42 13.38 -2.79
C LEU A 38 -22.31 14.90 -2.85
N ALA A 39 -22.34 15.54 -1.67
CA ALA A 39 -22.00 16.95 -1.60
C ALA A 39 -20.58 17.19 -2.17
N PRO A 40 -20.33 18.34 -2.84
CA PRO A 40 -19.05 18.60 -3.53
C PRO A 40 -17.81 18.41 -2.65
N PHE A 41 -17.91 18.72 -1.36
CA PHE A 41 -16.84 18.47 -0.40
C PHE A 41 -16.46 16.99 -0.31
N PHE A 42 -17.44 16.09 -0.17
CA PHE A 42 -17.19 14.66 -0.04
C PHE A 42 -16.71 14.04 -1.37
N ALA A 43 -17.23 14.47 -2.51
CA ALA A 43 -16.74 14.03 -3.81
C ALA A 43 -15.26 14.41 -4.00
N ASN A 44 -14.87 15.63 -3.63
CA ASN A 44 -13.47 16.07 -3.69
C ASN A 44 -12.59 15.37 -2.66
N ALA A 45 -13.10 15.12 -1.45
CA ALA A 45 -12.38 14.36 -0.43
C ALA A 45 -12.08 12.92 -0.90
N LEU A 46 -13.03 12.23 -1.55
CA LEU A 46 -12.80 10.90 -2.12
C LEU A 46 -11.70 10.92 -3.18
N LYS A 47 -11.69 11.93 -4.08
CA LYS A 47 -10.63 12.09 -5.08
C LYS A 47 -9.26 12.30 -4.43
N ALA A 48 -9.19 13.15 -3.41
CA ALA A 48 -7.96 13.40 -2.67
C ALA A 48 -7.46 12.13 -1.93
N LEU A 49 -8.35 11.41 -1.25
CA LEU A 49 -8.02 10.16 -0.57
C LEU A 49 -7.53 9.08 -1.53
N TRP A 50 -8.12 9.00 -2.74
CA TRP A 50 -7.67 8.07 -3.78
C TRP A 50 -6.23 8.32 -4.19
N VAL A 51 -5.87 9.57 -4.47
CA VAL A 51 -4.49 9.95 -4.84
C VAL A 51 -3.56 9.76 -3.66
N MET A 52 -3.98 10.11 -2.44
CA MET A 52 -3.19 9.95 -1.21
C MET A 52 -2.83 8.48 -0.96
N ASP A 53 -3.76 7.55 -1.19
CA ASP A 53 -3.50 6.12 -1.05
C ASP A 53 -2.44 5.64 -2.05
N SER A 54 -2.53 6.07 -3.32
CA SER A 54 -1.50 5.78 -4.33
C SER A 54 -0.12 6.33 -3.93
N CYS A 55 -0.07 7.57 -3.43
CA CYS A 55 1.17 8.18 -2.94
C CYS A 55 1.73 7.41 -1.74
N GLY A 56 0.86 6.98 -0.81
CA GLY A 56 1.25 6.15 0.34
C GLY A 56 1.92 4.84 -0.08
N MET A 57 1.40 4.16 -1.10
CA MET A 57 2.01 2.95 -1.65
C MET A 57 3.40 3.23 -2.23
N PHE A 58 3.59 4.32 -2.98
CA PHE A 58 4.90 4.69 -3.53
C PHE A 58 5.90 5.07 -2.45
N VAL A 59 5.47 5.81 -1.43
CA VAL A 59 6.34 6.17 -0.29
C VAL A 59 6.78 4.91 0.45
N LEU A 60 5.88 3.99 0.72
CA LEU A 60 6.20 2.74 1.41
C LEU A 60 7.12 1.85 0.56
N ALA A 61 6.92 1.81 -0.76
CA ALA A 61 7.82 1.13 -1.70
C ALA A 61 9.23 1.75 -1.67
N ALA A 62 9.33 3.09 -1.69
CA ALA A 62 10.59 3.81 -1.61
C ALA A 62 11.33 3.54 -0.28
N VAL A 63 10.61 3.50 0.84
CA VAL A 63 11.19 3.09 2.14
C VAL A 63 11.78 1.69 2.04
N GLY A 64 11.07 0.74 1.44
CA GLY A 64 11.58 -0.62 1.21
C GLY A 64 12.89 -0.61 0.40
N VAL A 65 12.97 0.16 -0.68
CA VAL A 65 14.19 0.31 -1.49
C VAL A 65 15.34 0.90 -0.67
N VAL A 66 15.09 1.93 0.14
CA VAL A 66 16.11 2.51 1.03
C VAL A 66 16.64 1.49 2.02
N VAL A 67 15.76 0.70 2.63
CA VAL A 67 16.14 -0.36 3.59
C VAL A 67 16.93 -1.48 2.92
N ILE A 68 16.61 -1.83 1.66
CA ILE A 68 17.40 -2.80 0.86
C ILE A 68 18.80 -2.27 0.61
N ALA A 69 18.93 -0.99 0.21
CA ALA A 69 20.20 -0.36 -0.11
C ALA A 69 21.04 -0.08 1.15
N ARG A 70 20.39 0.28 2.24
CA ARG A 70 21.01 0.66 3.52
C ARG A 70 20.37 -0.11 4.67
N PRO A 71 20.75 -1.37 4.91
CA PRO A 71 20.09 -2.22 5.92
C PRO A 71 20.07 -1.62 7.33
N ALA A 72 21.06 -0.82 7.70
CA ALA A 72 21.10 -0.13 9.00
C ALA A 72 20.09 1.01 9.17
N SER A 73 19.40 1.44 8.09
CA SER A 73 18.47 2.58 8.13
C SER A 73 17.16 2.29 8.86
N ALA A 74 16.80 1.02 9.06
CA ALA A 74 15.60 0.65 9.81
C ALA A 74 15.85 -0.63 10.63
N SER A 75 15.32 -0.69 11.85
CA SER A 75 15.34 -1.90 12.67
C SER A 75 14.23 -2.89 12.24
N ALA A 76 14.32 -4.14 12.71
CA ALA A 76 13.26 -5.13 12.52
C ALA A 76 11.92 -4.62 13.07
N ALA A 77 11.92 -3.95 14.22
CA ALA A 77 10.72 -3.38 14.82
C ALA A 77 10.07 -2.32 13.92
N VAL A 78 10.87 -1.44 13.31
CA VAL A 78 10.35 -0.42 12.37
C VAL A 78 9.71 -1.09 11.15
N ILE A 79 10.35 -2.11 10.56
CA ILE A 79 9.79 -2.82 9.40
C ILE A 79 8.49 -3.55 9.80
N GLY A 80 8.45 -4.15 10.99
CA GLY A 80 7.25 -4.76 11.54
C GLY A 80 6.11 -3.76 11.70
N LEU A 81 6.38 -2.57 12.23
CA LEU A 81 5.38 -1.49 12.32
C LEU A 81 4.89 -1.03 10.95
N LEU A 82 5.79 -0.91 9.97
CA LEU A 82 5.41 -0.55 8.60
C LEU A 82 4.48 -1.58 7.96
N SER A 83 4.55 -2.87 8.35
CA SER A 83 3.64 -3.89 7.85
C SER A 83 2.18 -3.67 8.26
N LEU A 84 1.93 -2.92 9.34
CA LEU A 84 0.57 -2.61 9.80
C LEU A 84 -0.17 -1.69 8.83
N ILE A 85 0.53 -0.87 8.04
CA ILE A 85 -0.11 0.04 7.08
C ILE A 85 -0.88 -0.76 6.01
N PRO A 86 -0.24 -1.65 5.21
CA PRO A 86 -0.98 -2.44 4.22
C PRO A 86 -1.93 -3.45 4.89
N LEU A 87 -1.63 -3.94 6.10
CA LEU A 87 -2.52 -4.84 6.83
C LEU A 87 -3.84 -4.16 7.18
N THR A 88 -3.79 -2.99 7.82
CA THR A 88 -5.00 -2.24 8.19
C THR A 88 -5.79 -1.82 6.97
N THR A 89 -5.13 -1.36 5.90
CA THR A 89 -5.81 -1.03 4.65
C THR A 89 -6.49 -2.25 4.04
N ALA A 90 -5.82 -3.41 4.02
CA ALA A 90 -6.43 -4.66 3.52
C ALA A 90 -7.67 -5.05 4.33
N VAL A 91 -7.59 -4.99 5.67
CA VAL A 91 -8.73 -5.29 6.54
C VAL A 91 -9.90 -4.35 6.26
N LEU A 92 -9.66 -3.04 6.13
CA LEU A 92 -10.72 -2.08 5.80
C LEU A 92 -11.33 -2.36 4.43
N LEU A 93 -10.52 -2.70 3.43
CA LEU A 93 -11.04 -3.08 2.11
C LEU A 93 -11.93 -4.33 2.19
N TYR A 94 -11.55 -5.35 2.97
CA TYR A 94 -12.40 -6.53 3.18
C TYR A 94 -13.72 -6.18 3.87
N VAL A 95 -13.67 -5.29 4.88
CA VAL A 95 -14.88 -4.89 5.63
C VAL A 95 -15.85 -4.11 4.74
N PHE A 96 -15.36 -3.17 3.94
CA PHE A 96 -16.21 -2.26 3.18
C PHE A 96 -16.50 -2.72 1.74
N LEU A 97 -15.58 -3.44 1.11
CA LEU A 97 -15.69 -3.86 -0.30
C LEU A 97 -15.81 -5.39 -0.47
N GLY A 98 -15.65 -6.15 0.62
CA GLY A 98 -15.70 -7.62 0.56
C GLY A 98 -14.49 -8.21 -0.15
N ASN A 99 -14.72 -9.25 -0.96
CA ASN A 99 -13.65 -9.95 -1.69
C ASN A 99 -13.11 -9.09 -2.85
N PHE A 100 -12.15 -8.24 -2.54
CA PHE A 100 -11.59 -7.26 -3.47
C PHE A 100 -10.11 -7.55 -3.77
N PRO A 101 -9.68 -7.60 -5.05
CA PRO A 101 -8.31 -8.01 -5.42
C PRO A 101 -7.20 -7.16 -4.76
N ALA A 102 -7.42 -5.85 -4.59
CA ALA A 102 -6.43 -4.99 -3.94
C ALA A 102 -6.21 -5.35 -2.46
N ALA A 103 -7.25 -5.84 -1.76
CA ALA A 103 -7.11 -6.30 -0.38
C ALA A 103 -6.17 -7.52 -0.30
N HIS A 104 -6.26 -8.46 -1.24
CA HIS A 104 -5.35 -9.61 -1.31
C HIS A 104 -3.91 -9.16 -1.56
N LEU A 105 -3.69 -8.24 -2.50
CA LEU A 105 -2.36 -7.70 -2.79
C LEU A 105 -1.75 -7.08 -1.54
N LEU A 106 -2.49 -6.21 -0.83
CA LEU A 106 -2.01 -5.56 0.38
C LEU A 106 -1.78 -6.53 1.53
N MET A 107 -2.57 -7.61 1.63
CA MET A 107 -2.33 -8.69 2.60
C MET A 107 -0.99 -9.39 2.33
N VAL A 108 -0.68 -9.68 1.07
CA VAL A 108 0.61 -10.27 0.68
C VAL A 108 1.76 -9.30 0.98
N VAL A 109 1.59 -8.01 0.70
CA VAL A 109 2.59 -6.98 1.05
C VAL A 109 2.83 -6.96 2.57
N ALA A 110 1.77 -6.96 3.38
CA ALA A 110 1.88 -6.99 4.83
C ALA A 110 2.64 -8.22 5.32
N ALA A 111 2.33 -9.40 4.77
CA ALA A 111 3.03 -10.65 5.09
C ALA A 111 4.51 -10.60 4.69
N CYS A 112 4.86 -10.03 3.53
CA CYS A 112 6.24 -9.84 3.10
C CYS A 112 7.01 -8.92 4.04
N LEU A 113 6.44 -7.78 4.46
CA LEU A 113 7.07 -6.85 5.38
C LEU A 113 7.25 -7.47 6.78
N ALA A 114 6.22 -8.13 7.31
CA ALA A 114 6.30 -8.83 8.59
C ALA A 114 7.35 -9.96 8.54
N GLY A 115 7.35 -10.77 7.49
CA GLY A 115 8.35 -11.82 7.26
C GLY A 115 9.78 -11.25 7.14
N ALA A 116 9.93 -10.09 6.47
CA ALA A 116 11.22 -9.42 6.39
C ALA A 116 11.72 -8.95 7.76
N ALA A 117 10.82 -8.49 8.63
CA ALA A 117 11.16 -8.13 10.02
C ALA A 117 11.59 -9.34 10.85
N LEU A 118 10.90 -10.48 10.70
CA LEU A 118 11.18 -11.71 11.45
C LEU A 118 12.47 -12.42 11.02
N THR A 119 12.90 -12.24 9.77
CA THR A 119 14.10 -12.90 9.18
C THR A 119 15.33 -12.02 9.10
N ARG A 120 15.30 -10.86 9.76
CA ARG A 120 16.37 -9.85 9.75
C ARG A 120 17.47 -10.05 10.79
#